data_c6727a7a014f82ec155307a0d08f4a70
#
_entry.id   c6727a7a014f82ec155307a0d08f4a70
#
_cell.length_a   1.000
_cell.length_b   1.000
_cell.length_c   1.000
_cell.angle_alpha   90.00
_cell.angle_beta   90.00
_cell.angle_gamma   90.00
#
_symmetry.space_group_name_H-M   'P 1'
#
loop_
_entity.id
_entity.type
_entity.pdbx_description
1 polymer ?
#
loop_
_entity_poly.entity_id
_entity_poly.type
_entity_poly.pdbx_seq_one_letter_code
_entity_poly.pdbx_strand_id
1 'polypeptide(L)'
;MPLPNTQHDAQNTVAPIKIAVAGALGRMGQAMAAAVEADAGMMLVARFDRPDLIGEGLTDQDTALALADVVIDFTTAAASVDLANTCATRGGPILLVGATGFDEAQVAAIVKAAEKVPIVRAGNFSLGLNMLLGFVEQAARQLGPETFDIEVFEAHHRRKVDAPSGAALMLGEAAARGRGVTLSDVAKRGRDGITGARPSGEIGFSVMRGGGIVGDHSVSFIAENESLTLSHSAQDRGLFAQGAIVAARWVAGRPPGHYTMRDVLGFAAQD
;
A
#
# COMPACT_ATOMS: atom_id res chain seq x y z
N MET A 1 41.91 -3.51 39.85
CA MET A 1 40.86 -4.40 39.37
C MET A 1 40.55 -4.00 37.92
N PRO A 2 40.80 -4.85 36.94
CA PRO A 2 40.42 -4.57 35.57
C PRO A 2 38.92 -4.82 35.41
N LEU A 3 38.25 -3.93 34.66
CA LEU A 3 36.82 -4.06 34.29
C LEU A 3 36.58 -5.28 33.42
N PRO A 4 35.41 -5.95 33.54
CA PRO A 4 35.12 -7.15 32.74
C PRO A 4 34.93 -6.78 31.27
N ASN A 5 35.58 -7.56 30.44
CA ASN A 5 35.54 -7.60 29.00
C ASN A 5 34.09 -7.83 28.54
N THR A 6 33.46 -6.85 27.88
CA THR A 6 32.19 -6.99 27.22
C THR A 6 32.38 -7.95 26.04
N GLN A 7 31.93 -9.17 26.20
CA GLN A 7 31.78 -10.14 25.12
C GLN A 7 30.95 -9.49 24.00
N HIS A 8 31.51 -9.52 22.80
CA HIS A 8 30.79 -9.27 21.56
C HIS A 8 29.60 -10.25 21.51
N ASP A 9 28.40 -9.69 21.55
CA ASP A 9 27.19 -10.43 21.15
C ASP A 9 27.43 -10.94 19.74
N ALA A 10 27.45 -12.26 19.61
CA ALA A 10 27.39 -12.93 18.33
C ALA A 10 26.12 -12.47 17.64
N GLN A 11 26.27 -11.61 16.64
CA GLN A 11 25.18 -11.21 15.76
C GLN A 11 24.59 -12.49 15.18
N ASN A 12 23.37 -12.80 15.60
CA ASN A 12 22.55 -13.85 15.03
C ASN A 12 22.18 -13.33 13.61
N THR A 13 23.04 -13.60 12.62
CA THR A 13 22.84 -13.19 11.24
C THR A 13 21.73 -14.07 10.65
N VAL A 14 20.50 -13.61 10.78
CA VAL A 14 19.36 -14.17 10.04
C VAL A 14 19.71 -14.08 8.55
N ALA A 15 19.59 -15.19 7.83
CA ALA A 15 19.86 -15.21 6.39
C ALA A 15 18.97 -14.16 5.68
N PRO A 16 19.51 -13.43 4.69
CA PRO A 16 18.74 -12.42 3.98
C PRO A 16 17.55 -13.04 3.24
N ILE A 17 16.42 -12.36 3.25
CA ILE A 17 15.22 -12.77 2.53
C ILE A 17 15.48 -12.65 1.03
N LYS A 18 15.27 -13.73 0.30
CA LYS A 18 15.47 -13.78 -1.15
C LYS A 18 14.26 -13.18 -1.87
N ILE A 19 14.50 -12.12 -2.61
CA ILE A 19 13.47 -11.36 -3.29
C ILE A 19 13.58 -11.54 -4.81
N ALA A 20 12.46 -11.84 -5.47
CA ALA A 20 12.32 -11.65 -6.90
C ALA A 20 11.39 -10.45 -7.19
N VAL A 21 11.66 -9.73 -8.28
CA VAL A 21 10.87 -8.58 -8.70
C VAL A 21 10.21 -8.86 -10.04
N ALA A 22 8.87 -8.80 -10.07
CA ALA A 22 8.04 -8.91 -11.27
C ALA A 22 7.81 -7.52 -11.89
N GLY A 23 7.73 -7.44 -13.22
CA GLY A 23 7.62 -6.18 -13.95
C GLY A 23 8.89 -5.33 -13.81
N ALA A 24 10.04 -5.99 -13.79
CA ALA A 24 11.33 -5.40 -13.41
C ALA A 24 11.82 -4.27 -14.32
N LEU A 25 11.35 -4.19 -15.57
CA LEU A 25 11.67 -3.12 -16.50
C LEU A 25 10.81 -1.88 -16.31
N GLY A 26 9.68 -1.99 -15.59
CA GLY A 26 8.81 -0.88 -15.25
C GLY A 26 9.44 0.06 -14.22
N ARG A 27 8.94 1.30 -14.14
CA ARG A 27 9.43 2.31 -13.19
C ARG A 27 9.40 1.84 -11.74
N MET A 28 8.31 1.15 -11.34
CA MET A 28 8.20 0.63 -9.98
C MET A 28 9.08 -0.60 -9.77
N GLY A 29 9.16 -1.52 -10.75
CA GLY A 29 10.05 -2.67 -10.69
C GLY A 29 11.51 -2.28 -10.49
N GLN A 30 12.00 -1.29 -11.23
CA GLN A 30 13.35 -0.75 -11.04
C GLN A 30 13.56 -0.13 -9.65
N ALA A 31 12.58 0.62 -9.15
CA ALA A 31 12.66 1.19 -7.81
C ALA A 31 12.65 0.11 -6.71
N MET A 32 11.87 -0.98 -6.89
CA MET A 32 11.85 -2.13 -5.98
C MET A 32 13.19 -2.86 -5.99
N ALA A 33 13.74 -3.16 -7.18
CA ALA A 33 15.05 -3.81 -7.30
C ALA A 33 16.14 -3.00 -6.59
N ALA A 34 16.20 -1.70 -6.84
CA ALA A 34 17.17 -0.81 -6.20
C ALA A 34 17.00 -0.77 -4.67
N ALA A 35 15.76 -0.75 -4.16
CA ALA A 35 15.49 -0.76 -2.73
C ALA A 35 15.89 -2.09 -2.06
N VAL A 36 15.66 -3.22 -2.73
CA VAL A 36 16.10 -4.53 -2.28
C VAL A 36 17.62 -4.62 -2.22
N GLU A 37 18.31 -4.14 -3.25
CA GLU A 37 19.79 -4.13 -3.30
C GLU A 37 20.42 -3.23 -2.22
N ALA A 38 19.72 -2.19 -1.81
CA ALA A 38 20.16 -1.28 -0.74
C ALA A 38 19.90 -1.80 0.68
N ASP A 39 19.11 -2.85 0.86
CA ASP A 39 18.72 -3.39 2.18
C ASP A 39 19.57 -4.61 2.56
N ALA A 40 20.34 -4.50 3.64
CA ALA A 40 21.25 -5.56 4.09
C ALA A 40 20.53 -6.86 4.54
N GLY A 41 19.24 -6.81 4.85
CA GLY A 41 18.44 -7.97 5.25
C GLY A 41 17.75 -8.67 4.08
N MET A 42 17.99 -8.21 2.83
CA MET A 42 17.38 -8.75 1.63
C MET A 42 18.42 -9.07 0.56
N MET A 43 18.08 -10.00 -0.33
CA MET A 43 18.91 -10.40 -1.46
C MET A 43 18.04 -10.41 -2.74
N LEU A 44 18.37 -9.59 -3.71
CA LEU A 44 17.75 -9.65 -5.04
C LEU A 44 18.27 -10.88 -5.78
N VAL A 45 17.44 -11.92 -5.91
CA VAL A 45 17.84 -13.20 -6.53
C VAL A 45 17.38 -13.32 -7.99
N ALA A 46 16.33 -12.60 -8.37
CA ALA A 46 15.82 -12.60 -9.74
C ALA A 46 15.05 -11.33 -10.07
N ARG A 47 15.05 -10.99 -11.34
CA ARG A 47 14.20 -9.98 -11.96
C ARG A 47 13.54 -10.62 -13.17
N PHE A 48 12.23 -10.46 -13.31
CA PHE A 48 11.51 -10.98 -14.46
C PHE A 48 10.43 -10.00 -14.94
N ASP A 49 10.04 -10.17 -16.17
CA ASP A 49 9.01 -9.36 -16.83
C ASP A 49 8.17 -10.29 -17.72
N ARG A 50 7.47 -9.74 -18.70
CA ARG A 50 6.68 -10.53 -19.65
C ARG A 50 7.55 -11.57 -20.36
N PRO A 51 6.99 -12.73 -20.75
CA PRO A 51 7.76 -13.83 -21.36
C PRO A 51 8.52 -13.46 -22.65
N ASP A 52 8.06 -12.44 -23.36
CA ASP A 52 8.69 -11.92 -24.58
C ASP A 52 9.93 -11.01 -24.32
N LEU A 53 10.18 -10.67 -23.05
CA LEU A 53 11.27 -9.81 -22.61
C LEU A 53 12.37 -10.59 -21.89
N ILE A 54 12.88 -11.65 -22.50
CA ILE A 54 14.03 -12.41 -21.97
C ILE A 54 15.33 -11.75 -22.45
N GLY A 55 16.21 -11.40 -21.51
CA GLY A 55 17.48 -10.72 -21.78
C GLY A 55 17.75 -9.62 -20.76
N GLU A 56 18.82 -8.84 -20.94
CA GLU A 56 19.15 -7.68 -20.09
C GLU A 56 19.20 -7.96 -18.57
N GLY A 57 19.63 -9.18 -18.16
CA GLY A 57 19.70 -9.59 -16.76
C GLY A 57 18.34 -9.99 -16.18
N LEU A 58 17.37 -10.33 -17.02
CA LEU A 58 16.11 -10.94 -16.63
C LEU A 58 16.23 -12.46 -16.57
N THR A 59 15.48 -13.03 -15.64
CA THR A 59 15.29 -14.47 -15.47
C THR A 59 13.88 -14.83 -15.95
N ASP A 60 13.66 -16.06 -16.40
CA ASP A 60 12.29 -16.51 -16.65
C ASP A 60 11.51 -16.63 -15.32
N GLN A 61 10.18 -16.56 -15.41
CA GLN A 61 9.31 -16.56 -14.23
C GLN A 61 9.48 -17.83 -13.38
N ASP A 62 9.56 -19.00 -13.99
CA ASP A 62 9.63 -20.26 -13.24
C ASP A 62 10.92 -20.37 -12.42
N THR A 63 12.04 -19.97 -13.01
CA THR A 63 13.32 -19.88 -12.31
C THR A 63 13.28 -18.84 -11.19
N ALA A 64 12.70 -17.65 -11.46
CA ALA A 64 12.56 -16.59 -10.46
C ALA A 64 11.74 -17.07 -9.25
N LEU A 65 10.61 -17.74 -9.47
CA LEU A 65 9.76 -18.28 -8.41
C LEU A 65 10.43 -19.41 -7.63
N ALA A 66 11.32 -20.18 -8.26
CA ALA A 66 12.06 -21.25 -7.58
C ALA A 66 13.18 -20.71 -6.65
N LEU A 67 13.71 -19.53 -6.94
CA LEU A 67 14.81 -18.92 -6.19
C LEU A 67 14.35 -18.05 -5.03
N ALA A 68 13.15 -17.46 -5.10
CA ALA A 68 12.68 -16.44 -4.19
C ALA A 68 11.93 -17.00 -2.97
N ASP A 69 12.09 -16.33 -1.83
CA ASP A 69 11.21 -16.46 -0.67
C ASP A 69 9.98 -15.58 -0.81
N VAL A 70 10.16 -14.37 -1.40
CA VAL A 70 9.10 -13.38 -1.63
C VAL A 70 9.22 -12.81 -3.03
N VAL A 71 8.10 -12.66 -3.72
CA VAL A 71 7.99 -11.92 -4.98
C VAL A 71 7.31 -10.58 -4.73
N ILE A 72 7.91 -9.50 -5.24
CA ILE A 72 7.32 -8.16 -5.26
C ILE A 72 6.79 -7.88 -6.66
N ASP A 73 5.48 -7.71 -6.78
CA ASP A 73 4.76 -7.54 -8.04
C ASP A 73 4.08 -6.17 -8.14
N PHE A 74 4.53 -5.35 -9.09
CA PHE A 74 3.91 -4.09 -9.47
C PHE A 74 3.53 -4.08 -10.97
N THR A 75 3.03 -5.20 -11.46
CA THR A 75 2.63 -5.36 -12.86
C THR A 75 1.20 -4.85 -13.11
N THR A 76 0.32 -5.71 -13.58
CA THR A 76 -1.10 -5.43 -13.84
C THR A 76 -1.99 -6.36 -13.03
N ALA A 77 -3.26 -5.98 -12.82
CA ALA A 77 -4.22 -6.80 -12.08
C ALA A 77 -4.33 -8.23 -12.66
N ALA A 78 -4.39 -8.37 -13.98
CA ALA A 78 -4.47 -9.69 -14.62
C ALA A 78 -3.19 -10.52 -14.39
N ALA A 79 -2.01 -9.94 -14.60
CA ALA A 79 -0.73 -10.63 -14.37
C ALA A 79 -0.54 -11.00 -12.90
N SER A 80 -0.96 -10.15 -11.98
CA SER A 80 -0.92 -10.44 -10.54
C SER A 80 -1.81 -11.62 -10.14
N VAL A 81 -2.99 -11.76 -10.76
CA VAL A 81 -3.87 -12.92 -10.55
C VAL A 81 -3.21 -14.21 -11.04
N ASP A 82 -2.64 -14.18 -12.25
CA ASP A 82 -1.94 -15.35 -12.82
C ASP A 82 -0.74 -15.75 -11.96
N LEU A 83 0.03 -14.76 -11.49
CA LEU A 83 1.17 -14.98 -10.61
C LEU A 83 0.74 -15.54 -9.25
N ALA A 84 -0.34 -15.02 -8.65
CA ALA A 84 -0.88 -15.51 -7.39
C ALA A 84 -1.35 -16.97 -7.50
N ASN A 85 -2.06 -17.33 -8.59
CA ASN A 85 -2.48 -18.69 -8.87
C ASN A 85 -1.27 -19.64 -9.04
N THR A 86 -0.23 -19.16 -9.73
CA THR A 86 1.02 -19.92 -9.89
C THR A 86 1.70 -20.16 -8.54
N CYS A 87 1.86 -19.13 -7.71
CA CYS A 87 2.42 -19.25 -6.37
C CYS A 87 1.59 -20.21 -5.51
N ALA A 88 0.27 -20.11 -5.52
CA ALA A 88 -0.63 -20.98 -4.78
C ALA A 88 -0.50 -22.45 -5.21
N THR A 89 -0.40 -22.72 -6.53
CA THR A 89 -0.25 -24.07 -7.08
C THR A 89 1.10 -24.71 -6.68
N ARG A 90 2.14 -23.88 -6.58
CA ARG A 90 3.51 -24.31 -6.21
C ARG A 90 3.71 -24.43 -4.69
N GLY A 91 2.82 -23.86 -3.88
CA GLY A 91 3.01 -23.71 -2.43
C GLY A 91 4.04 -22.64 -2.04
N GLY A 92 4.26 -21.66 -2.88
CA GLY A 92 5.21 -20.55 -2.70
C GLY A 92 5.71 -20.00 -4.05
N PRO A 93 6.48 -18.91 -4.05
CA PRO A 93 6.86 -18.02 -2.93
C PRO A 93 5.70 -17.15 -2.38
N ILE A 94 5.98 -16.43 -1.29
CA ILE A 94 5.12 -15.36 -0.76
C ILE A 94 4.97 -14.27 -1.81
N LEU A 95 3.79 -13.61 -1.88
CA LEU A 95 3.54 -12.58 -2.90
C LEU A 95 3.15 -11.23 -2.28
N LEU A 96 3.83 -10.15 -2.68
CA LEU A 96 3.43 -8.78 -2.45
C LEU A 96 2.85 -8.21 -3.75
N VAL A 97 1.58 -7.79 -3.72
CA VAL A 97 0.85 -7.25 -4.87
C VAL A 97 0.63 -5.75 -4.70
N GLY A 98 1.31 -4.97 -5.52
CA GLY A 98 1.18 -3.52 -5.61
C GLY A 98 0.47 -3.04 -6.89
N ALA A 99 0.00 -3.95 -7.72
CA ALA A 99 -0.85 -3.61 -8.86
C ALA A 99 -2.19 -3.03 -8.38
N THR A 100 -2.82 -2.24 -9.23
CA THR A 100 -4.11 -1.59 -8.96
C THR A 100 -5.11 -1.86 -10.08
N GLY A 101 -6.37 -1.50 -9.88
CA GLY A 101 -7.40 -1.65 -10.91
C GLY A 101 -7.99 -3.05 -11.00
N PHE A 102 -7.98 -3.81 -9.89
CA PHE A 102 -8.65 -5.11 -9.81
C PHE A 102 -10.17 -4.95 -9.82
N ASP A 103 -10.85 -5.80 -10.58
CA ASP A 103 -12.27 -6.03 -10.43
C ASP A 103 -12.57 -7.02 -9.28
N GLU A 104 -13.84 -7.20 -8.95
CA GLU A 104 -14.28 -8.08 -7.86
C GLU A 104 -13.85 -9.55 -8.06
N ALA A 105 -13.93 -10.06 -9.29
CA ALA A 105 -13.53 -11.43 -9.61
C ALA A 105 -12.03 -11.64 -9.43
N GLN A 106 -11.23 -10.66 -9.85
CA GLN A 106 -9.77 -10.66 -9.66
C GLN A 106 -9.39 -10.58 -8.18
N VAL A 107 -10.08 -9.75 -7.40
CA VAL A 107 -9.87 -9.71 -5.94
C VAL A 107 -10.21 -11.06 -5.31
N ALA A 108 -11.33 -11.67 -5.68
CA ALA A 108 -11.72 -13.00 -5.18
C ALA A 108 -10.67 -14.07 -5.53
N ALA A 109 -10.09 -14.02 -6.74
CA ALA A 109 -9.03 -14.92 -7.16
C ALA A 109 -7.76 -14.79 -6.30
N ILE A 110 -7.34 -13.55 -6.00
CA ILE A 110 -6.21 -13.29 -5.08
C ILE A 110 -6.50 -13.83 -3.67
N VAL A 111 -7.71 -13.59 -3.14
CA VAL A 111 -8.12 -14.09 -1.81
C VAL A 111 -8.09 -15.62 -1.78
N LYS A 112 -8.58 -16.29 -2.85
CA LYS A 112 -8.53 -17.75 -2.97
C LYS A 112 -7.10 -18.29 -3.04
N ALA A 113 -6.22 -17.65 -3.80
CA ALA A 113 -4.79 -18.01 -3.86
C ALA A 113 -4.12 -17.87 -2.48
N ALA A 114 -4.52 -16.87 -1.70
CA ALA A 114 -4.00 -16.60 -0.36
C ALA A 114 -4.36 -17.70 0.66
N GLU A 115 -5.30 -18.58 0.39
CA GLU A 115 -5.55 -19.79 1.21
C GLU A 115 -4.37 -20.79 1.20
N LYS A 116 -3.46 -20.66 0.22
CA LYS A 116 -2.32 -21.56 0.01
C LYS A 116 -0.97 -20.93 0.30
N VAL A 117 -0.82 -19.62 0.07
CA VAL A 117 0.42 -18.86 0.27
C VAL A 117 0.11 -17.51 0.90
N PRO A 118 1.02 -16.92 1.69
CA PRO A 118 0.81 -15.56 2.20
C PRO A 118 0.82 -14.55 1.04
N ILE A 119 -0.21 -13.69 0.97
CA ILE A 119 -0.28 -12.62 -0.02
C ILE A 119 -0.57 -11.29 0.70
N VAL A 120 0.33 -10.30 0.54
CA VAL A 120 0.06 -8.92 0.95
C VAL A 120 -0.40 -8.15 -0.29
N ARG A 121 -1.65 -7.66 -0.31
CA ARG A 121 -2.16 -6.82 -1.38
C ARG A 121 -2.45 -5.40 -0.87
N ALA A 122 -1.89 -4.41 -1.56
CA ALA A 122 -2.15 -3.02 -1.22
C ALA A 122 -2.21 -2.13 -2.47
N GLY A 123 -3.20 -1.25 -2.53
CA GLY A 123 -3.27 -0.21 -3.57
C GLY A 123 -2.22 0.89 -3.40
N ASN A 124 -1.54 0.92 -2.24
CA ASN A 124 -0.47 1.85 -1.93
C ASN A 124 0.41 1.29 -0.81
N PHE A 125 1.74 1.30 -0.99
CA PHE A 125 2.70 0.81 -0.01
C PHE A 125 3.34 1.92 0.84
N SER A 126 2.96 3.18 0.70
CA SER A 126 3.44 4.25 1.59
C SER A 126 3.10 3.94 3.04
N LEU A 127 4.10 3.82 3.89
CA LEU A 127 3.89 3.61 5.34
C LEU A 127 3.12 4.78 5.94
N GLY A 128 3.53 6.01 5.63
CA GLY A 128 2.88 7.21 6.16
C GLY A 128 1.42 7.34 5.73
N LEU A 129 1.09 7.04 4.46
CA LEU A 129 -0.30 7.07 4.00
C LEU A 129 -1.14 5.97 4.68
N ASN A 130 -0.60 4.76 4.83
CA ASN A 130 -1.35 3.68 5.47
C ASN A 130 -1.53 3.92 6.98
N MET A 131 -0.55 4.56 7.66
CA MET A 131 -0.75 5.07 9.03
C MET A 131 -1.86 6.12 9.08
N LEU A 132 -1.85 7.06 8.13
CA LEU A 132 -2.89 8.09 8.03
C LEU A 132 -4.28 7.47 7.84
N LEU A 133 -4.43 6.43 6.99
CA LEU A 133 -5.69 5.70 6.81
C LEU A 133 -6.22 5.13 8.14
N GLY A 134 -5.35 4.52 8.94
CA GLY A 134 -5.71 3.99 10.26
C GLY A 134 -6.17 5.08 11.23
N PHE A 135 -5.44 6.18 11.30
CA PHE A 135 -5.80 7.31 12.17
C PHE A 135 -7.08 8.01 11.74
N VAL A 136 -7.30 8.18 10.42
CA VAL A 136 -8.54 8.74 9.88
C VAL A 136 -9.75 7.89 10.24
N GLU A 137 -9.65 6.57 10.13
CA GLU A 137 -10.73 5.66 10.52
C GLU A 137 -11.03 5.75 12.02
N GLN A 138 -9.99 5.78 12.86
CA GLN A 138 -10.16 5.92 14.31
C GLN A 138 -10.79 7.28 14.67
N ALA A 139 -10.29 8.37 14.08
CA ALA A 139 -10.85 9.70 14.32
C ALA A 139 -12.31 9.78 13.88
N ALA A 140 -12.64 9.27 12.68
CA ALA A 140 -14.01 9.25 12.16
C ALA A 140 -14.98 8.45 13.04
N ARG A 141 -14.50 7.40 13.71
CA ARG A 141 -15.30 6.58 14.64
C ARG A 141 -15.65 7.34 15.93
N GLN A 142 -14.74 8.19 16.40
CA GLN A 142 -14.91 8.93 17.66
C GLN A 142 -15.59 10.29 17.47
N LEU A 143 -15.27 10.97 16.33
CA LEU A 143 -15.77 12.31 16.03
C LEU A 143 -17.04 12.20 15.17
N GLY A 144 -18.21 12.15 15.82
CA GLY A 144 -19.53 11.88 15.19
C GLY A 144 -19.96 12.95 14.17
N PRO A 145 -20.86 12.59 13.23
CA PRO A 145 -21.30 13.48 12.15
C PRO A 145 -22.13 14.68 12.59
N GLU A 146 -22.71 14.64 13.79
CA GLU A 146 -23.49 15.74 14.35
C GLU A 146 -22.62 16.92 14.79
N THR A 147 -21.32 16.68 15.03
CA THR A 147 -20.42 17.71 15.56
C THR A 147 -19.26 18.00 14.59
N PHE A 148 -18.76 16.99 13.90
CA PHE A 148 -17.58 17.11 13.04
C PHE A 148 -17.89 16.81 11.58
N ASP A 149 -17.65 17.77 10.71
CA ASP A 149 -17.62 17.62 9.27
C ASP A 149 -16.29 17.00 8.81
N ILE A 150 -16.32 16.22 7.72
CA ILE A 150 -15.11 15.60 7.17
C ILE A 150 -14.84 16.16 5.78
N GLU A 151 -13.63 16.70 5.56
CA GLU A 151 -13.16 17.17 4.26
C GLU A 151 -11.80 16.51 3.92
N VAL A 152 -11.74 15.88 2.75
CA VAL A 152 -10.53 15.29 2.18
C VAL A 152 -9.97 16.24 1.14
N PHE A 153 -8.73 16.68 1.32
CA PHE A 153 -7.99 17.46 0.32
C PHE A 153 -6.87 16.64 -0.27
N GLU A 154 -6.64 16.80 -1.59
CA GLU A 154 -5.48 16.21 -2.25
C GLU A 154 -4.87 17.13 -3.31
N ALA A 155 -3.56 17.08 -3.45
CA ALA A 155 -2.84 17.80 -4.48
C ALA A 155 -1.84 16.88 -5.21
N HIS A 156 -1.81 16.97 -6.53
CA HIS A 156 -0.85 16.24 -7.38
C HIS A 156 -0.37 17.10 -8.55
N HIS A 157 0.67 16.58 -9.22
CA HIS A 157 1.25 17.21 -10.40
C HIS A 157 0.23 17.38 -11.54
N ARG A 158 0.49 18.38 -12.43
CA ARG A 158 -0.39 18.71 -13.56
C ARG A 158 -0.68 17.59 -14.55
N ARG A 159 0.12 16.50 -14.53
CA ARG A 159 -0.01 15.36 -15.44
C ARG A 159 -0.90 14.24 -14.90
N LYS A 160 -1.41 14.35 -13.66
CA LYS A 160 -2.32 13.35 -13.09
C LYS A 160 -3.70 13.49 -13.72
N VAL A 161 -4.23 12.40 -14.24
CA VAL A 161 -5.48 12.40 -15.04
C VAL A 161 -6.73 12.07 -14.24
N ASP A 162 -6.58 11.29 -13.16
CA ASP A 162 -7.69 10.91 -12.27
C ASP A 162 -7.89 11.96 -11.17
N ALA A 163 -9.14 12.20 -10.81
CA ALA A 163 -9.55 13.06 -9.71
C ALA A 163 -10.91 12.60 -9.13
N PRO A 164 -11.05 12.43 -7.81
CA PRO A 164 -10.00 12.40 -6.80
C PRO A 164 -8.99 11.29 -7.04
N SER A 165 -7.78 11.42 -6.46
CA SER A 165 -6.75 10.40 -6.55
C SER A 165 -7.16 9.12 -5.81
N GLY A 166 -6.59 7.96 -6.21
CA GLY A 166 -6.82 6.70 -5.49
C GLY A 166 -6.53 6.80 -3.98
N ALA A 167 -5.47 7.52 -3.60
CA ALA A 167 -5.15 7.75 -2.18
C ALA A 167 -6.22 8.60 -1.46
N ALA A 168 -6.75 9.63 -2.11
CA ALA A 168 -7.85 10.42 -1.54
C ALA A 168 -9.13 9.58 -1.38
N LEU A 169 -9.44 8.72 -2.36
CA LEU A 169 -10.56 7.79 -2.24
C LEU A 169 -10.36 6.81 -1.09
N MET A 170 -9.15 6.26 -0.91
CA MET A 170 -8.83 5.39 0.24
C MET A 170 -9.02 6.12 1.57
N LEU A 171 -8.66 7.41 1.67
CA LEU A 171 -8.90 8.23 2.87
C LEU A 171 -10.39 8.46 3.13
N GLY A 172 -11.17 8.75 2.08
CA GLY A 172 -12.62 8.83 2.17
C GLY A 172 -13.26 7.52 2.62
N GLU A 173 -12.81 6.39 2.06
CA GLU A 173 -13.24 5.05 2.48
C GLU A 173 -12.89 4.74 3.95
N ALA A 174 -11.71 5.17 4.41
CA ALA A 174 -11.33 5.02 5.81
C ALA A 174 -12.24 5.84 6.72
N ALA A 175 -12.54 7.09 6.34
CA ALA A 175 -13.49 7.94 7.08
C ALA A 175 -14.90 7.34 7.09
N ALA A 176 -15.37 6.85 5.95
CA ALA A 176 -16.70 6.23 5.82
C ALA A 176 -16.81 4.97 6.69
N ARG A 177 -15.79 4.08 6.68
CA ARG A 177 -15.74 2.92 7.56
C ARG A 177 -15.78 3.32 9.05
N GLY A 178 -15.01 4.35 9.44
CA GLY A 178 -15.05 4.86 10.79
C GLY A 178 -16.44 5.36 11.21
N ARG A 179 -17.21 5.92 10.28
CA ARG A 179 -18.60 6.38 10.47
C ARG A 179 -19.64 5.28 10.32
N GLY A 180 -19.26 4.05 9.91
CA GLY A 180 -20.20 2.96 9.66
C GLY A 180 -21.11 3.19 8.46
N VAL A 181 -20.65 3.93 7.43
CA VAL A 181 -21.40 4.27 6.22
C VAL A 181 -20.64 3.86 4.97
N THR A 182 -21.33 3.81 3.83
CA THR A 182 -20.72 3.57 2.52
C THR A 182 -20.29 4.90 1.89
N LEU A 183 -19.05 5.00 1.41
CA LEU A 183 -18.53 6.25 0.85
C LEU A 183 -19.39 6.78 -0.31
N SER A 184 -19.90 5.90 -1.19
CA SER A 184 -20.74 6.31 -2.33
C SER A 184 -21.99 7.10 -1.91
N ASP A 185 -22.52 6.84 -0.73
CA ASP A 185 -23.78 7.44 -0.25
C ASP A 185 -23.54 8.84 0.35
N VAL A 186 -22.32 9.11 0.80
CA VAL A 186 -21.99 10.34 1.55
C VAL A 186 -20.90 11.21 0.87
N ALA A 187 -20.31 10.76 -0.23
CA ALA A 187 -19.24 11.47 -0.91
C ALA A 187 -19.73 12.71 -1.67
N LYS A 188 -19.15 13.86 -1.40
CA LYS A 188 -19.33 15.11 -2.15
C LYS A 188 -18.06 15.48 -2.89
N ARG A 189 -18.01 15.26 -4.20
CA ARG A 189 -16.81 15.42 -5.03
C ARG A 189 -16.60 16.82 -5.62
N GLY A 190 -17.17 17.82 -5.01
CA GLY A 190 -17.05 19.23 -5.39
C GLY A 190 -18.25 20.05 -4.99
N ARG A 191 -18.04 21.33 -4.77
CA ARG A 191 -19.06 22.35 -4.56
C ARG A 191 -18.78 23.49 -5.51
N ASP A 192 -19.78 23.92 -6.26
CA ASP A 192 -19.69 25.01 -7.21
C ASP A 192 -20.98 25.82 -7.20
N GLY A 193 -20.88 27.15 -7.25
CA GLY A 193 -22.00 28.08 -7.17
C GLY A 193 -22.70 28.09 -5.79
N ILE A 194 -24.00 28.31 -5.79
CA ILE A 194 -24.83 28.35 -4.57
C ILE A 194 -25.34 26.96 -4.30
N THR A 195 -24.69 26.22 -3.37
CA THR A 195 -24.97 24.82 -3.09
C THR A 195 -25.88 24.58 -1.88
N GLY A 196 -26.31 25.66 -1.19
CA GLY A 196 -26.99 25.56 0.11
C GLY A 196 -26.03 25.22 1.26
N ALA A 197 -26.59 25.04 2.46
CA ALA A 197 -25.83 24.62 3.61
C ALA A 197 -25.32 23.19 3.42
N ARG A 198 -24.15 22.89 4.01
CA ARG A 198 -23.56 21.54 3.99
C ARG A 198 -24.44 20.58 4.78
N PRO A 199 -24.90 19.46 4.21
CA PRO A 199 -25.60 18.41 4.97
C PRO A 199 -24.65 17.74 5.98
N SER A 200 -25.21 17.40 7.17
CA SER A 200 -24.49 16.59 8.15
C SER A 200 -24.14 15.21 7.56
N GLY A 201 -22.96 14.68 7.92
CA GLY A 201 -22.50 13.35 7.51
C GLY A 201 -21.85 13.27 6.13
N GLU A 202 -21.89 14.31 5.29
CA GLU A 202 -21.12 14.32 4.05
C GLU A 202 -19.61 14.13 4.30
N ILE A 203 -18.93 13.48 3.37
CA ILE A 203 -17.47 13.46 3.25
C ILE A 203 -17.11 14.21 1.97
N GLY A 204 -16.55 15.42 2.14
CA GLY A 204 -16.21 16.28 1.02
C GLY A 204 -14.86 15.96 0.42
N PHE A 205 -14.67 16.31 -0.88
CA PHE A 205 -13.40 16.16 -1.57
C PHE A 205 -13.03 17.46 -2.28
N SER A 206 -11.79 17.91 -2.07
CA SER A 206 -11.18 19.05 -2.77
C SER A 206 -9.89 18.60 -3.45
N VAL A 207 -9.72 19.00 -4.71
CA VAL A 207 -8.64 18.52 -5.58
C VAL A 207 -7.83 19.69 -6.12
N MET A 208 -6.50 19.59 -6.01
CA MET A 208 -5.56 20.52 -6.63
C MET A 208 -4.68 19.79 -7.65
N ARG A 209 -4.41 20.45 -8.78
CA ARG A 209 -3.44 20.02 -9.80
C ARG A 209 -2.48 21.15 -10.11
N GLY A 210 -1.16 20.88 -9.92
CA GLY A 210 -0.15 21.92 -10.16
C GLY A 210 1.27 21.40 -10.16
N GLY A 211 2.12 22.05 -10.91
CA GLY A 211 3.58 21.80 -10.89
C GLY A 211 3.99 20.34 -10.98
N GLY A 212 4.88 19.98 -10.06
CA GLY A 212 5.44 18.63 -9.90
C GLY A 212 5.07 17.95 -8.59
N ILE A 213 4.03 18.38 -7.89
CA ILE A 213 3.58 17.80 -6.61
C ILE A 213 3.47 16.29 -6.74
N VAL A 214 4.19 15.55 -5.90
CA VAL A 214 4.20 14.08 -5.94
C VAL A 214 2.89 13.51 -5.42
N GLY A 215 2.42 14.05 -4.29
CA GLY A 215 1.12 13.72 -3.71
C GLY A 215 1.02 14.24 -2.28
N ASP A 216 0.14 15.21 -2.07
CA ASP A 216 -0.22 15.73 -0.76
C ASP A 216 -1.67 15.35 -0.45
N HIS A 217 -1.92 14.92 0.78
CA HIS A 217 -3.24 14.51 1.22
C HIS A 217 -3.49 15.01 2.64
N SER A 218 -4.68 15.50 2.91
CA SER A 218 -5.12 15.76 4.26
C SER A 218 -6.58 15.39 4.45
N VAL A 219 -6.93 15.04 5.69
CA VAL A 219 -8.31 14.86 6.13
C VAL A 219 -8.52 15.76 7.32
N SER A 220 -9.49 16.67 7.22
CA SER A 220 -9.88 17.58 8.28
C SER A 220 -11.21 17.16 8.88
N PHE A 221 -11.26 17.09 10.20
CA PHE A 221 -12.45 16.95 11.03
C PHE A 221 -12.73 18.32 11.63
N ILE A 222 -13.86 18.93 11.29
CA ILE A 222 -14.13 20.34 11.52
C ILE A 222 -15.41 20.47 12.35
N ALA A 223 -15.31 21.08 13.52
CA ALA A 223 -16.43 21.48 14.37
C ALA A 223 -16.54 23.00 14.41
N GLU A 224 -17.56 23.54 15.09
CA GLU A 224 -17.78 24.98 15.25
C GLU A 224 -16.59 25.70 15.93
N ASN A 225 -15.91 25.03 16.87
CA ASN A 225 -14.92 25.66 17.73
C ASN A 225 -13.50 25.10 17.57
N GLU A 226 -13.35 24.00 16.83
CA GLU A 226 -12.05 23.34 16.65
C GLU A 226 -11.98 22.60 15.33
N SER A 227 -10.77 22.29 14.91
CA SER A 227 -10.51 21.39 13.80
C SER A 227 -9.30 20.51 14.08
N LEU A 228 -9.40 19.24 13.70
CA LEU A 228 -8.29 18.30 13.65
C LEU A 228 -7.95 18.02 12.19
N THR A 229 -6.71 18.28 11.78
CA THR A 229 -6.24 17.92 10.44
C THR A 229 -5.11 16.91 10.51
N LEU A 230 -5.28 15.80 9.82
CA LEU A 230 -4.29 14.74 9.63
C LEU A 230 -3.76 14.82 8.20
N SER A 231 -2.44 14.86 8.00
CA SER A 231 -1.85 15.08 6.67
C SER A 231 -0.67 14.15 6.38
N HIS A 232 -0.46 13.91 5.09
CA HIS A 232 0.67 13.19 4.52
C HIS A 232 1.15 13.90 3.26
N SER A 233 2.46 14.06 3.11
CA SER A 233 3.11 14.62 1.92
C SER A 233 4.18 13.66 1.40
N ALA A 234 4.07 13.25 0.14
CA ALA A 234 5.06 12.43 -0.53
C ALA A 234 6.13 13.31 -1.18
N GLN A 235 7.41 13.08 -0.87
CA GLN A 235 8.53 13.84 -1.45
C GLN A 235 9.08 13.19 -2.73
N ASP A 236 9.11 11.86 -2.77
CA ASP A 236 9.54 11.07 -3.92
C ASP A 236 8.80 9.72 -3.96
N ARG A 237 9.02 8.92 -5.00
CA ARG A 237 8.37 7.60 -5.15
C ARG A 237 9.08 6.45 -4.45
N GLY A 238 10.28 6.65 -3.94
CA GLY A 238 11.03 5.64 -3.19
C GLY A 238 10.28 5.19 -1.92
N LEU A 239 9.41 6.06 -1.39
CA LEU A 239 8.56 5.73 -0.24
C LEU A 239 7.72 4.45 -0.44
N PHE A 240 7.29 4.15 -1.68
CA PHE A 240 6.54 2.92 -1.98
C PHE A 240 7.44 1.68 -1.91
N ALA A 241 8.68 1.82 -2.40
CA ALA A 241 9.66 0.74 -2.33
C ALA A 241 10.05 0.45 -0.87
N GLN A 242 10.28 1.48 -0.06
CA GLN A 242 10.55 1.30 1.38
C GLN A 242 9.39 0.59 2.09
N GLY A 243 8.15 0.94 1.79
CA GLY A 243 6.99 0.26 2.34
C GLY A 243 6.86 -1.20 1.90
N ALA A 244 7.20 -1.53 0.65
CA ALA A 244 7.24 -2.90 0.17
C ALA A 244 8.34 -3.73 0.88
N ILE A 245 9.52 -3.15 1.16
CA ILE A 245 10.56 -3.77 1.97
C ILE A 245 10.06 -4.10 3.38
N VAL A 246 9.37 -3.16 4.04
CA VAL A 246 8.78 -3.41 5.36
C VAL A 246 7.74 -4.51 5.31
N ALA A 247 6.86 -4.51 4.30
CA ALA A 247 5.85 -5.54 4.11
C ALA A 247 6.46 -6.92 3.83
N ALA A 248 7.52 -6.99 3.00
CA ALA A 248 8.23 -8.24 2.71
C ALA A 248 8.85 -8.85 3.99
N ARG A 249 9.48 -8.01 4.82
CA ARG A 249 10.04 -8.44 6.10
C ARG A 249 8.96 -8.89 7.08
N TRP A 250 7.84 -8.19 7.12
CA TRP A 250 6.73 -8.52 8.01
C TRP A 250 6.04 -9.83 7.62
N VAL A 251 5.85 -10.09 6.31
CA VAL A 251 5.11 -11.27 5.84
C VAL A 251 5.97 -12.53 5.82
N ALA A 252 7.30 -12.41 5.82
CA ALA A 252 8.19 -13.55 5.89
C ALA A 252 7.91 -14.37 7.15
N GLY A 253 7.58 -15.66 6.94
CA GLY A 253 7.22 -16.60 8.02
C GLY A 253 5.76 -16.51 8.51
N ARG A 254 4.91 -15.71 7.89
CA ARG A 254 3.47 -15.70 8.16
C ARG A 254 2.79 -16.92 7.51
N PRO A 255 1.70 -17.42 8.11
CA PRO A 255 0.91 -18.49 7.51
C PRO A 255 0.21 -18.00 6.22
N PRO A 256 -0.27 -18.91 5.36
CA PRO A 256 -1.16 -18.56 4.28
C PRO A 256 -2.29 -17.64 4.74
N GLY A 257 -2.60 -16.62 3.96
CA GLY A 257 -3.60 -15.61 4.30
C GLY A 257 -3.52 -14.39 3.38
N HIS A 258 -4.64 -13.70 3.24
CA HIS A 258 -4.72 -12.42 2.55
C HIS A 258 -4.49 -11.28 3.54
N TYR A 259 -3.40 -10.59 3.38
CA TYR A 259 -2.95 -9.49 4.23
C TYR A 259 -2.97 -8.16 3.50
N THR A 260 -3.01 -7.09 4.26
CA THR A 260 -3.00 -5.71 3.80
C THR A 260 -1.91 -4.91 4.53
N MET A 261 -1.67 -3.68 4.12
CA MET A 261 -0.79 -2.78 4.88
C MET A 261 -1.34 -2.45 6.28
N ARG A 262 -2.64 -2.62 6.54
CA ARG A 262 -3.21 -2.48 7.89
C ARG A 262 -2.65 -3.55 8.83
N ASP A 263 -2.57 -4.80 8.35
CA ASP A 263 -2.00 -5.91 9.11
C ASP A 263 -0.50 -5.69 9.35
N VAL A 264 0.23 -5.25 8.32
CA VAL A 264 1.66 -4.93 8.41
C VAL A 264 1.95 -3.86 9.46
N LEU A 265 1.08 -2.86 9.59
CA LEU A 265 1.22 -1.73 10.52
C LEU A 265 0.53 -1.93 11.87
N GLY A 266 -0.08 -3.10 12.10
CA GLY A 266 -0.71 -3.43 13.37
C GLY A 266 -2.07 -2.76 13.62
N PHE A 267 -2.72 -2.24 12.58
CA PHE A 267 -4.13 -1.83 12.63
C PHE A 267 -5.01 -3.07 12.43
N ALA A 268 -5.00 -3.99 13.38
CA ALA A 268 -5.85 -5.17 13.32
C ALA A 268 -7.32 -4.77 13.18
N ALA A 269 -8.13 -5.60 12.52
CA ALA A 269 -9.58 -5.49 12.60
C ALA A 269 -9.95 -5.53 14.07
N GLN A 270 -10.59 -4.45 14.58
CA GLN A 270 -11.28 -4.53 15.85
C GLN A 270 -12.58 -5.28 15.54
N ASP A 271 -12.71 -6.46 16.12
CA ASP A 271 -13.92 -7.29 16.08
C ASP A 271 -15.16 -6.52 16.54
#